data_15cd21b8bbab8fd139979d9b49aa65cd
#
_entry.id   15cd21b8bbab8fd139979d9b49aa65cd
#
_cell.length_a   1.000
_cell.length_b   1.000
_cell.length_c   1.000
_cell.angle_alpha   90.00
_cell.angle_beta   90.00
_cell.angle_gamma   90.00
#
_symmetry.space_group_name_H-M   'P 1'
#
loop_
_entity.id
_entity.type
_entity.pdbx_description
1 polymer ?
#
loop_
_entity_poly.entity_id
_entity_poly.type
_entity_poly.pdbx_seq_one_letter_code
_entity_poly.pdbx_strand_id
1 'polypeptide(L)'
;TEETSLESIGRKEKEHILLSDIPKHLESQMIFMDLNKLKVLIRVMNQYPIEPMETTIVNEEFVPKGWVFDFVEDNECTFVITEQVRQVLMKLKQDDVQQQMEFAFGVRCIMNTCVRLYGVFGQDLLADMVLEGQDYESMNRDENLETLLRVFEDEQIISRKGNNIVSCKIESEEQYTDIINSHIGKNNYMPTDHDIEAYCFGKWVDKTAEYDAVYSCLKREIKDSEQAEEMLEEIGERIVVDDWSIPQIMNCLYDWDVGFDNPQSVRRMTKSLSEWIYSVRRWSEYGYSRKEKQLPNDQ
;
A
#
# COMPACT_ATOMS: atom_id res chain seq x y z
N THR A 1 16.64 27.96 -7.85
CA THR A 1 15.63 27.00 -8.27
C THR A 1 14.66 27.72 -9.17
N GLU A 2 14.93 27.66 -10.49
CA GLU A 2 14.14 28.29 -11.53
C GLU A 2 12.99 27.34 -11.90
N GLU A 3 11.81 27.58 -11.36
CA GLU A 3 10.58 27.19 -12.02
C GLU A 3 10.49 28.00 -13.31
N THR A 4 11.03 27.47 -14.39
CA THR A 4 10.76 28.00 -15.73
C THR A 4 9.29 27.72 -16.00
N SER A 5 8.44 28.74 -15.84
CA SER A 5 7.01 28.57 -16.05
C SER A 5 6.78 28.06 -17.49
N LEU A 6 6.15 26.91 -17.63
CA LEU A 6 5.78 26.30 -18.91
C LEU A 6 4.98 27.25 -19.84
N GLU A 7 4.46 28.35 -19.31
CA GLU A 7 3.72 29.38 -20.04
C GLU A 7 4.59 30.20 -21.03
N SER A 8 5.91 30.29 -20.82
CA SER A 8 6.82 31.06 -21.67
C SER A 8 7.41 30.27 -22.85
N ILE A 9 7.19 28.96 -22.88
CA ILE A 9 7.79 28.05 -23.87
C ILE A 9 6.86 27.89 -25.08
N GLY A 10 7.40 28.00 -26.29
CA GLY A 10 6.64 27.83 -27.55
C GLY A 10 6.06 26.41 -27.70
N ARG A 11 4.90 26.27 -28.37
CA ARG A 11 4.18 25.00 -28.53
C ARG A 11 5.06 23.84 -29.00
N LYS A 12 5.92 24.07 -29.98
CA LYS A 12 6.83 23.04 -30.52
C LYS A 12 7.92 22.61 -29.53
N GLU A 13 8.36 23.52 -28.68
CA GLU A 13 9.37 23.28 -27.67
C GLU A 13 8.74 22.53 -26.48
N LYS A 14 7.50 22.85 -26.13
CA LYS A 14 6.67 22.06 -25.18
C LYS A 14 6.46 20.64 -25.68
N GLU A 15 6.11 20.47 -26.95
CA GLU A 15 5.94 19.15 -27.58
C GLU A 15 7.27 18.35 -27.56
N HIS A 16 8.40 19.00 -27.80
CA HIS A 16 9.71 18.34 -27.77
C HIS A 16 10.14 17.92 -26.37
N ILE A 17 9.93 18.78 -25.35
CA ILE A 17 10.23 18.49 -23.96
C ILE A 17 9.32 17.33 -23.49
N LEU A 18 8.02 17.39 -23.74
CA LEU A 18 7.10 16.32 -23.41
C LEU A 18 7.50 14.99 -24.05
N LEU A 19 7.85 14.98 -25.33
CA LEU A 19 8.26 13.77 -26.03
C LEU A 19 9.61 13.20 -25.59
N SER A 20 10.51 14.01 -25.02
CA SER A 20 11.80 13.55 -24.48
C SER A 20 11.68 13.03 -23.03
N ASP A 21 10.78 13.58 -22.24
CA ASP A 21 10.65 13.26 -20.82
C ASP A 21 9.66 12.13 -20.55
N ILE A 22 8.65 11.93 -21.42
CA ILE A 22 7.70 10.83 -21.33
C ILE A 22 8.39 9.46 -21.18
N PRO A 23 9.39 9.07 -21.99
CA PRO A 23 10.01 7.76 -21.87
C PRO A 23 10.73 7.55 -20.54
N LYS A 24 11.40 8.58 -20.02
CA LYS A 24 12.11 8.49 -18.72
C LYS A 24 11.14 8.37 -17.56
N HIS A 25 10.09 9.18 -17.57
CA HIS A 25 9.04 9.14 -16.55
C HIS A 25 8.30 7.80 -16.58
N LEU A 26 8.00 7.30 -17.77
CA LEU A 26 7.38 5.99 -17.98
C LEU A 26 8.26 4.84 -17.46
N GLU A 27 9.58 4.89 -17.72
CA GLU A 27 10.54 3.91 -17.23
C GLU A 27 10.58 3.89 -15.70
N SER A 28 10.69 5.05 -15.07
CA SER A 28 10.63 5.17 -13.59
C SER A 28 9.32 4.65 -13.01
N GLN A 29 8.19 5.02 -13.60
CA GLN A 29 6.89 4.52 -13.15
C GLN A 29 6.77 3.00 -13.24
N MET A 30 7.35 2.37 -14.27
CA MET A 30 7.32 0.92 -14.43
C MET A 30 8.28 0.20 -13.50
N ILE A 31 9.48 0.75 -13.26
CA ILE A 31 10.46 0.18 -12.31
C ILE A 31 9.86 0.12 -10.90
N PHE A 32 9.14 1.17 -10.51
CA PHE A 32 8.57 1.30 -9.16
C PHE A 32 7.11 0.80 -9.04
N MET A 33 6.54 0.27 -10.12
CA MET A 33 5.18 -0.26 -10.14
C MET A 33 5.04 -1.52 -9.27
N ASP A 34 3.84 -1.74 -8.75
CA ASP A 34 3.50 -3.02 -8.14
C ASP A 34 3.74 -4.19 -9.09
N LEU A 35 4.35 -5.27 -8.57
CA LEU A 35 4.75 -6.43 -9.40
C LEU A 35 3.56 -7.14 -10.06
N ASN A 36 2.37 -7.14 -9.43
CA ASN A 36 1.20 -7.77 -10.03
C ASN A 36 0.68 -6.94 -11.20
N LYS A 37 0.66 -5.60 -11.05
CA LYS A 37 0.33 -4.68 -12.13
C LYS A 37 1.31 -4.81 -13.30
N LEU A 38 2.59 -4.90 -13.01
CA LEU A 38 3.63 -5.11 -14.03
C LEU A 38 3.45 -6.44 -14.77
N LYS A 39 3.12 -7.53 -14.05
CA LYS A 39 2.81 -8.84 -14.67
C LYS A 39 1.62 -8.75 -15.62
N VAL A 40 0.55 -8.05 -15.22
CA VAL A 40 -0.61 -7.82 -16.08
C VAL A 40 -0.21 -7.08 -17.35
N LEU A 41 0.58 -6.01 -17.23
CA LEU A 41 1.05 -5.24 -18.38
C LEU A 41 1.93 -6.09 -19.33
N ILE A 42 2.78 -6.97 -18.79
CA ILE A 42 3.58 -7.92 -19.57
C ILE A 42 2.68 -8.95 -20.26
N ARG A 43 1.59 -9.42 -19.64
CA ARG A 43 0.61 -10.32 -20.27
C ARG A 43 -0.09 -9.63 -21.45
N VAL A 44 -0.52 -8.38 -21.28
CA VAL A 44 -1.06 -7.56 -22.39
C VAL A 44 -0.05 -7.43 -23.53
N MET A 45 1.21 -7.14 -23.22
CA MET A 45 2.27 -7.02 -24.22
C MET A 45 2.47 -8.29 -25.05
N ASN A 46 2.36 -9.45 -24.40
CA ASN A 46 2.56 -10.75 -25.05
C ASN A 46 1.25 -11.36 -25.59
N GLN A 47 0.12 -10.63 -25.52
CA GLN A 47 -1.20 -11.08 -25.95
C GLN A 47 -1.63 -12.40 -25.27
N TYR A 48 -1.25 -12.60 -24.01
CA TYR A 48 -1.75 -13.72 -23.22
C TYR A 48 -3.18 -13.46 -22.74
N PRO A 49 -3.97 -14.52 -22.51
CA PRO A 49 -5.30 -14.37 -21.92
C PRO A 49 -5.24 -13.60 -20.60
N ILE A 50 -6.16 -12.67 -20.41
CA ILE A 50 -6.28 -11.81 -19.24
C ILE A 50 -7.49 -12.29 -18.44
N GLU A 51 -7.31 -12.45 -17.13
CA GLU A 51 -8.37 -12.84 -16.21
C GLU A 51 -9.31 -11.67 -15.92
N PRO A 52 -10.57 -11.91 -15.45
CA PRO A 52 -11.52 -10.84 -15.18
C PRO A 52 -10.98 -9.77 -14.20
N MET A 53 -10.26 -10.19 -13.15
CA MET A 53 -9.65 -9.27 -12.20
C MET A 53 -8.51 -8.44 -12.83
N GLU A 54 -7.71 -9.05 -13.69
CA GLU A 54 -6.66 -8.36 -14.45
C GLU A 54 -7.25 -7.36 -15.45
N THR A 55 -8.42 -7.67 -16.03
CA THR A 55 -9.17 -6.77 -16.92
C THR A 55 -9.55 -5.47 -16.17
N THR A 56 -9.96 -5.57 -14.92
CA THR A 56 -10.25 -4.40 -14.08
C THR A 56 -9.00 -3.53 -13.93
N ILE A 57 -7.85 -4.11 -13.61
CA ILE A 57 -6.57 -3.38 -13.50
C ILE A 57 -6.24 -2.65 -14.82
N VAL A 58 -6.40 -3.33 -15.96
CA VAL A 58 -6.13 -2.71 -17.26
C VAL A 58 -7.03 -1.50 -17.50
N ASN A 59 -8.35 -1.65 -17.26
CA ASN A 59 -9.32 -0.60 -17.54
C ASN A 59 -9.22 0.59 -16.58
N GLU A 60 -8.94 0.35 -15.32
CA GLU A 60 -8.92 1.40 -14.30
C GLU A 60 -7.56 2.09 -14.20
N GLU A 61 -6.47 1.40 -14.52
CA GLU A 61 -5.14 1.96 -14.32
C GLU A 61 -4.37 2.24 -15.60
N PHE A 62 -4.40 1.35 -16.61
CA PHE A 62 -3.53 1.50 -17.77
C PHE A 62 -4.19 2.22 -18.93
N VAL A 63 -5.50 2.02 -19.13
CA VAL A 63 -6.26 2.73 -20.18
C VAL A 63 -6.32 4.24 -19.90
N PRO A 64 -6.64 4.72 -18.68
CA PRO A 64 -6.65 6.15 -18.37
C PRO A 64 -5.28 6.82 -18.52
N LYS A 65 -4.19 6.09 -18.28
CA LYS A 65 -2.81 6.57 -18.49
C LYS A 65 -2.38 6.59 -19.97
N GLY A 66 -3.21 6.04 -20.88
CA GLY A 66 -2.87 5.91 -22.30
C GLY A 66 -1.74 4.90 -22.56
N TRP A 67 -1.50 3.96 -21.64
CA TRP A 67 -0.50 2.91 -21.79
C TRP A 67 -1.03 1.73 -22.60
N VAL A 68 -2.31 1.48 -22.46
CA VAL A 68 -3.06 0.43 -23.15
C VAL A 68 -4.31 1.04 -23.77
N PHE A 69 -4.67 0.57 -24.97
CA PHE A 69 -5.93 0.86 -25.61
C PHE A 69 -6.77 -0.39 -25.66
N ASP A 70 -8.05 -0.25 -25.43
CA ASP A 70 -9.06 -1.29 -25.56
C ASP A 70 -9.77 -1.16 -26.93
N PHE A 71 -9.93 -2.27 -27.60
CA PHE A 71 -10.68 -2.38 -28.84
C PHE A 71 -11.74 -3.46 -28.68
N VAL A 72 -12.98 -3.12 -29.00
CA VAL A 72 -14.09 -4.08 -28.98
C VAL A 72 -14.50 -4.39 -30.41
N GLU A 73 -14.30 -5.62 -30.85
CA GLU A 73 -14.72 -6.15 -32.15
C GLU A 73 -15.47 -7.47 -31.93
N ASP A 74 -16.63 -7.64 -32.55
CA ASP A 74 -17.47 -8.85 -32.45
C ASP A 74 -17.75 -9.36 -31.01
N ASN A 75 -17.92 -8.45 -30.03
CA ASN A 75 -18.06 -8.71 -28.60
C ASN A 75 -16.79 -9.26 -27.90
N GLU A 76 -15.66 -9.26 -28.56
CA GLU A 76 -14.36 -9.57 -27.96
C GLU A 76 -13.62 -8.26 -27.64
N CYS A 77 -13.09 -8.14 -26.41
CA CYS A 77 -12.25 -7.02 -26.00
C CYS A 77 -10.78 -7.40 -26.21
N THR A 78 -10.09 -6.61 -27.01
CA THR A 78 -8.65 -6.76 -27.26
C THR A 78 -7.89 -5.57 -26.69
N PHE A 79 -6.88 -5.83 -25.89
CA PHE A 79 -6.01 -4.81 -25.34
C PHE A 79 -4.73 -4.67 -26.18
N VAL A 80 -4.39 -3.43 -26.53
CA VAL A 80 -3.19 -3.11 -27.32
C VAL A 80 -2.32 -2.14 -26.54
N ILE A 81 -1.07 -2.52 -26.32
CA ILE A 81 -0.08 -1.70 -25.65
C ILE A 81 0.55 -0.69 -26.63
N THR A 82 0.85 0.52 -26.16
CA THR A 82 1.55 1.52 -26.97
C THR A 82 3.00 1.11 -27.21
N GLU A 83 3.58 1.60 -28.31
CA GLU A 83 4.96 1.26 -28.69
C GLU A 83 5.97 1.77 -27.63
N GLN A 84 5.73 2.94 -27.04
CA GLN A 84 6.56 3.51 -25.97
C GLN A 84 6.60 2.60 -24.74
N VAL A 85 5.43 2.14 -24.29
CA VAL A 85 5.30 1.21 -23.17
C VAL A 85 6.00 -0.13 -23.50
N ARG A 86 5.83 -0.63 -24.73
CA ARG A 86 6.50 -1.86 -25.18
C ARG A 86 8.02 -1.74 -25.10
N GLN A 87 8.58 -0.62 -25.59
CA GLN A 87 10.02 -0.38 -25.56
C GLN A 87 10.58 -0.32 -24.14
N VAL A 88 9.88 0.32 -23.22
CA VAL A 88 10.27 0.36 -21.80
C VAL A 88 10.22 -1.06 -21.20
N LEU A 89 9.13 -1.80 -21.39
CA LEU A 89 9.01 -3.18 -20.87
C LEU A 89 10.10 -4.12 -21.41
N MET A 90 10.57 -3.88 -22.64
CA MET A 90 11.68 -4.66 -23.19
C MET A 90 13.02 -4.34 -22.53
N LYS A 91 13.22 -3.08 -22.08
CA LYS A 91 14.41 -2.69 -21.32
C LYS A 91 14.40 -3.28 -19.90
N LEU A 92 13.23 -3.45 -19.27
CA LEU A 92 13.11 -4.02 -17.91
C LEU A 92 13.63 -5.47 -17.79
N LYS A 93 13.98 -6.10 -18.89
CA LYS A 93 14.61 -7.44 -18.92
C LYS A 93 16.14 -7.40 -18.82
N GLN A 94 16.75 -6.22 -18.71
CA GLN A 94 18.21 -6.09 -18.59
C GLN A 94 18.60 -6.23 -17.10
N ASP A 95 19.78 -6.83 -16.83
CA ASP A 95 20.21 -7.20 -15.49
C ASP A 95 20.33 -5.99 -14.52
N ASP A 96 20.78 -4.84 -15.02
CA ASP A 96 20.89 -3.59 -14.24
C ASP A 96 19.52 -3.03 -13.83
N VAL A 97 18.52 -3.18 -14.69
CA VAL A 97 17.15 -2.77 -14.38
C VAL A 97 16.48 -3.73 -13.42
N GLN A 98 16.82 -5.03 -13.46
CA GLN A 98 16.31 -5.99 -12.47
C GLN A 98 16.77 -5.66 -11.06
N GLN A 99 18.02 -5.28 -10.86
CA GLN A 99 18.51 -4.82 -9.55
C GLN A 99 17.76 -3.58 -9.05
N GLN A 100 17.45 -2.63 -9.96
CA GLN A 100 16.63 -1.48 -9.61
C GLN A 100 15.20 -1.87 -9.22
N MET A 101 14.61 -2.85 -9.90
CA MET A 101 13.27 -3.37 -9.57
C MET A 101 13.25 -4.09 -8.21
N GLU A 102 14.29 -4.87 -7.90
CA GLU A 102 14.42 -5.52 -6.59
C GLU A 102 14.54 -4.49 -5.47
N PHE A 103 15.35 -3.46 -5.67
CA PHE A 103 15.43 -2.32 -4.75
C PHE A 103 14.07 -1.64 -4.59
N ALA A 104 13.42 -1.27 -5.69
CA ALA A 104 12.12 -0.61 -5.69
C ALA A 104 11.06 -1.45 -4.97
N PHE A 105 11.06 -2.76 -5.16
CA PHE A 105 10.19 -3.67 -4.43
C PHE A 105 10.48 -3.66 -2.93
N GLY A 106 11.76 -3.73 -2.52
CA GLY A 106 12.16 -3.65 -1.13
C GLY A 106 11.69 -2.36 -0.46
N VAL A 107 11.90 -1.21 -1.12
CA VAL A 107 11.44 0.08 -0.60
C VAL A 107 9.91 0.16 -0.57
N ARG A 108 9.20 -0.43 -1.53
CA ARG A 108 7.73 -0.54 -1.51
C ARG A 108 7.26 -1.33 -0.29
N CYS A 109 7.89 -2.45 0.02
CA CYS A 109 7.58 -3.25 1.21
C CYS A 109 7.77 -2.43 2.50
N ILE A 110 8.89 -1.72 2.61
CA ILE A 110 9.18 -0.84 3.74
C ILE A 110 8.14 0.30 3.82
N MET A 111 7.80 0.94 2.70
CA MET A 111 6.80 2.01 2.66
C MET A 111 5.43 1.53 3.12
N ASN A 112 4.95 0.41 2.58
CA ASN A 112 3.66 -0.18 2.98
C ASN A 112 3.66 -0.51 4.48
N THR A 113 4.78 -1.04 4.99
CA THR A 113 4.95 -1.33 6.42
C THR A 113 4.91 -0.05 7.26
N CYS A 114 5.60 1.01 6.86
CA CYS A 114 5.56 2.31 7.55
C CYS A 114 4.16 2.93 7.54
N VAL A 115 3.48 2.92 6.40
CA VAL A 115 2.09 3.39 6.27
C VAL A 115 1.18 2.60 7.22
N ARG A 116 1.32 1.28 7.26
CA ARG A 116 0.54 0.39 8.12
C ARG A 116 0.82 0.61 9.61
N LEU A 117 2.07 0.86 9.99
CA LEU A 117 2.46 0.97 11.40
C LEU A 117 2.25 2.37 11.98
N TYR A 118 2.45 3.42 11.20
CA TYR A 118 2.57 4.77 11.75
C TYR A 118 1.51 5.76 11.24
N GLY A 119 1.00 5.58 10.03
CA GLY A 119 0.09 6.53 9.36
C GLY A 119 0.73 7.87 9.01
N VAL A 120 1.51 8.46 9.94
CA VAL A 120 2.32 9.66 9.74
C VAL A 120 3.73 9.40 10.26
N PHE A 121 4.74 9.64 9.42
CA PHE A 121 6.16 9.44 9.78
C PHE A 121 7.07 10.37 8.99
N GLY A 122 8.27 10.63 9.53
CA GLY A 122 9.26 11.48 8.88
C GLY A 122 9.93 10.80 7.68
N GLN A 123 10.31 11.58 6.68
CA GLN A 123 11.11 11.08 5.55
C GLN A 123 12.46 10.51 6.02
N ASP A 124 13.03 11.04 7.08
CA ASP A 124 14.28 10.56 7.68
C ASP A 124 14.15 9.12 8.17
N LEU A 125 13.01 8.76 8.81
CA LEU A 125 12.76 7.40 9.26
C LEU A 125 12.72 6.41 8.08
N LEU A 126 12.07 6.78 6.99
CA LEU A 126 12.06 5.97 5.78
C LEU A 126 13.46 5.79 5.20
N ALA A 127 14.21 6.89 5.13
CA ALA A 127 15.58 6.86 4.63
C ALA A 127 16.47 5.93 5.47
N ASP A 128 16.41 6.03 6.79
CA ASP A 128 17.17 5.18 7.71
C ASP A 128 16.82 3.69 7.50
N MET A 129 15.54 3.34 7.42
CA MET A 129 15.10 1.95 7.21
C MET A 129 15.53 1.40 5.85
N VAL A 130 15.54 2.22 4.80
CA VAL A 130 16.02 1.82 3.47
C VAL A 130 17.54 1.65 3.47
N LEU A 131 18.27 2.43 4.29
CA LEU A 131 19.74 2.40 4.35
C LEU A 131 20.28 1.22 5.16
N GLU A 132 19.59 0.82 6.24
CA GLU A 132 20.03 -0.28 7.09
C GLU A 132 19.97 -1.66 6.40
N GLY A 133 19.16 -1.79 5.35
CA GLY A 133 18.87 -3.08 4.71
C GLY A 133 19.79 -3.51 3.61
N GLN A 134 20.67 -2.67 3.01
CA GLN A 134 21.34 -3.05 1.76
C GLN A 134 22.67 -2.29 1.45
N ASP A 135 23.63 -2.99 0.84
CA ASP A 135 24.90 -2.49 0.28
C ASP A 135 24.68 -1.61 -1.00
N TYR A 136 23.97 -0.48 -0.86
CA TYR A 136 23.65 0.40 -2.01
C TYR A 136 24.59 1.61 -2.12
N GLU A 137 25.88 1.40 -2.20
CA GLU A 137 26.83 2.52 -2.40
C GLU A 137 26.79 3.15 -3.81
N SER A 138 26.11 2.52 -4.78
CA SER A 138 26.22 2.91 -6.21
C SER A 138 25.00 3.60 -6.80
N MET A 139 23.85 3.68 -6.10
CA MET A 139 22.66 4.33 -6.63
C MET A 139 22.54 5.77 -6.14
N ASN A 140 22.05 6.67 -7.00
CA ASN A 140 21.73 8.05 -6.65
C ASN A 140 20.47 8.07 -5.74
N ARG A 141 20.69 7.88 -4.44
CA ARG A 141 19.69 7.55 -3.41
C ARG A 141 18.58 8.59 -3.32
N ASP A 142 18.95 9.87 -3.31
CA ASP A 142 17.98 10.96 -3.12
C ASP A 142 17.02 11.07 -4.31
N GLU A 143 17.53 10.89 -5.54
CA GLU A 143 16.72 10.94 -6.76
C GLU A 143 15.78 9.73 -6.85
N ASN A 144 16.23 8.54 -6.47
CA ASN A 144 15.41 7.33 -6.48
C ASN A 144 14.33 7.37 -5.39
N LEU A 145 14.65 7.86 -4.18
CA LEU A 145 13.67 8.03 -3.12
C LEU A 145 12.60 9.05 -3.50
N GLU A 146 13.01 10.19 -4.08
CA GLU A 146 12.06 11.21 -4.54
C GLU A 146 11.15 10.68 -5.66
N THR A 147 11.70 9.90 -6.59
CA THR A 147 10.91 9.25 -7.65
C THR A 147 9.91 8.25 -7.08
N LEU A 148 10.33 7.45 -6.11
CA LEU A 148 9.47 6.52 -5.39
C LEU A 148 8.33 7.23 -4.66
N LEU A 149 8.65 8.30 -3.91
CA LEU A 149 7.63 9.08 -3.20
C LEU A 149 6.56 9.61 -4.17
N ARG A 150 6.97 10.09 -5.36
CA ARG A 150 6.01 10.52 -6.39
C ARG A 150 5.13 9.38 -6.90
N VAL A 151 5.70 8.19 -7.12
CA VAL A 151 4.92 7.01 -7.54
C VAL A 151 3.88 6.65 -6.48
N PHE A 152 4.23 6.68 -5.19
CA PHE A 152 3.29 6.42 -4.11
C PHE A 152 2.22 7.51 -3.96
N GLU A 153 2.56 8.78 -4.26
CA GLU A 153 1.58 9.87 -4.33
C GLU A 153 0.61 9.67 -5.50
N ASP A 154 1.11 9.32 -6.68
CA ASP A 154 0.32 9.03 -7.89
C ASP A 154 -0.61 7.81 -7.68
N GLU A 155 -0.16 6.81 -6.92
CA GLU A 155 -0.96 5.64 -6.54
C GLU A 155 -1.92 5.91 -5.36
N GLN A 156 -1.94 7.14 -4.83
CA GLN A 156 -2.78 7.54 -3.69
C GLN A 156 -2.55 6.67 -2.43
N ILE A 157 -1.34 6.20 -2.23
CA ILE A 157 -0.95 5.48 -1.01
C ILE A 157 -0.56 6.48 0.08
N ILE A 158 0.16 7.54 -0.31
CA ILE A 158 0.64 8.60 0.57
C ILE A 158 0.38 9.99 0.01
N SER A 159 0.49 10.97 0.88
CA SER A 159 0.69 12.39 0.55
C SER A 159 1.86 12.95 1.35
N ARG A 160 2.37 14.12 0.99
CA ARG A 160 3.45 14.78 1.74
C ARG A 160 2.97 16.06 2.41
N LYS A 161 3.39 16.26 3.67
CA LYS A 161 3.08 17.44 4.46
C LYS A 161 4.33 17.94 5.21
N GLY A 162 5.04 18.88 4.59
CA GLY A 162 6.38 19.28 5.05
C GLY A 162 7.36 18.11 4.92
N ASN A 163 8.04 17.76 6.02
CA ASN A 163 8.94 16.59 6.07
C ASN A 163 8.24 15.28 6.43
N ASN A 164 6.92 15.30 6.57
CA ASN A 164 6.16 14.10 6.92
C ASN A 164 5.57 13.43 5.68
N ILE A 165 5.64 12.12 5.66
CA ILE A 165 4.87 11.23 4.80
C ILE A 165 3.58 10.90 5.54
N VAL A 166 2.45 11.02 4.86
CA VAL A 166 1.11 10.89 5.43
C VAL A 166 0.33 9.86 4.64
N SER A 167 -0.24 8.87 5.29
CA SER A 167 -1.13 7.89 4.65
C SER A 167 -2.34 8.57 4.04
N CYS A 168 -2.74 8.19 2.83
CA CYS A 168 -3.97 8.66 2.20
C CYS A 168 -5.25 8.16 2.89
N LYS A 169 -5.14 7.27 3.87
CA LYS A 169 -6.24 6.86 4.76
C LYS A 169 -6.54 7.90 5.85
N ILE A 170 -5.73 8.94 5.97
CA ILE A 170 -5.98 10.08 6.86
C ILE A 170 -6.86 11.07 6.09
N GLU A 171 -8.15 11.13 6.46
CA GLU A 171 -9.17 11.85 5.70
C GLU A 171 -9.33 13.32 6.17
N SER A 172 -8.80 13.68 7.34
CA SER A 172 -8.99 15.01 7.91
C SER A 172 -7.73 15.59 8.56
N GLU A 173 -7.69 16.92 8.65
CA GLU A 173 -6.64 17.66 9.36
C GLU A 173 -6.67 17.38 10.87
N GLU A 174 -7.85 17.12 11.43
CA GLU A 174 -8.03 16.76 12.82
C GLU A 174 -7.38 15.42 13.12
N GLN A 175 -7.69 14.39 12.31
CA GLN A 175 -7.09 13.05 12.42
C GLN A 175 -5.55 13.11 12.28
N TYR A 176 -5.03 13.87 11.31
CA TYR A 176 -3.61 14.09 11.16
C TYR A 176 -2.98 14.68 12.43
N THR A 177 -3.62 15.70 12.99
CA THR A 177 -3.13 16.39 14.19
C THR A 177 -3.16 15.47 15.41
N ASP A 178 -4.21 14.66 15.55
CA ASP A 178 -4.34 13.70 16.66
C ASP A 178 -3.26 12.63 16.60
N ILE A 179 -2.95 12.11 15.41
CA ILE A 179 -1.88 11.13 15.22
C ILE A 179 -0.54 11.74 15.58
N ILE A 180 -0.18 12.93 15.07
CA ILE A 180 1.05 13.62 15.39
C ILE A 180 1.17 13.84 16.91
N ASN A 181 0.11 14.34 17.53
CA ASN A 181 0.09 14.58 18.98
C ASN A 181 0.26 13.27 19.76
N SER A 182 -0.30 12.18 19.29
CA SER A 182 -0.16 10.86 19.92
C SER A 182 1.27 10.32 19.86
N HIS A 183 2.08 10.77 18.90
CA HIS A 183 3.49 10.37 18.74
C HIS A 183 4.45 11.16 19.62
N ILE A 184 4.06 12.34 20.11
CA ILE A 184 4.93 13.22 20.89
C ILE A 184 5.48 12.49 22.14
N GLY A 185 6.80 12.46 22.25
CA GLY A 185 7.50 11.82 23.37
C GLY A 185 7.48 10.29 23.37
N LYS A 186 7.01 9.67 22.30
CA LYS A 186 7.07 8.22 22.11
C LYS A 186 8.18 7.86 21.13
N ASN A 187 8.84 6.73 21.36
CA ASN A 187 9.67 6.10 20.34
C ASN A 187 8.75 5.35 19.36
N ASN A 188 9.13 5.34 18.09
CA ASN A 188 8.47 4.48 17.10
C ASN A 188 8.85 3.01 17.34
N TYR A 189 7.93 2.13 17.05
CA TYR A 189 8.22 0.71 16.92
C TYR A 189 9.11 0.50 15.69
N MET A 190 10.17 -0.27 15.81
CA MET A 190 11.01 -0.64 14.65
C MET A 190 10.50 -1.97 14.09
N PRO A 191 10.06 -2.02 12.81
CA PRO A 191 9.54 -3.23 12.23
C PRO A 191 10.62 -4.30 12.10
N THR A 192 10.24 -5.53 12.32
CA THR A 192 11.06 -6.71 12.06
C THR A 192 10.91 -7.18 10.61
N ASP A 193 11.77 -8.08 10.15
CA ASP A 193 11.64 -8.72 8.84
C ASP A 193 10.25 -9.37 8.67
N HIS A 194 9.73 -9.99 9.73
CA HIS A 194 8.39 -10.56 9.75
C HIS A 194 7.29 -9.51 9.50
N ASP A 195 7.40 -8.32 10.09
CA ASP A 195 6.45 -7.23 9.86
C ASP A 195 6.51 -6.74 8.40
N ILE A 196 7.71 -6.64 7.85
CA ILE A 196 7.91 -6.24 6.45
C ILE A 196 7.28 -7.28 5.52
N GLU A 197 7.51 -8.58 5.76
CA GLU A 197 6.87 -9.66 5.00
C GLU A 197 5.34 -9.65 5.12
N ALA A 198 4.82 -9.43 6.33
CA ALA A 198 3.38 -9.42 6.58
C ALA A 198 2.65 -8.26 5.89
N TYR A 199 3.28 -7.06 5.84
CA TYR A 199 2.64 -5.85 5.35
C TYR A 199 3.09 -5.39 3.96
N CYS A 200 4.06 -6.07 3.33
CA CYS A 200 4.65 -5.66 2.04
C CYS A 200 3.64 -5.49 0.90
N PHE A 201 2.52 -6.20 0.94
CA PHE A 201 1.46 -6.11 -0.05
C PHE A 201 0.27 -5.23 0.40
N GLY A 202 0.51 -4.30 1.34
CA GLY A 202 -0.53 -3.39 1.82
C GLY A 202 -1.58 -4.06 2.72
N LYS A 203 -1.27 -5.21 3.31
CA LYS A 203 -2.14 -5.88 4.27
C LYS A 203 -2.24 -5.09 5.59
N TRP A 204 -3.43 -5.07 6.17
CA TRP A 204 -3.71 -4.37 7.44
C TRP A 204 -3.64 -5.29 8.64
N VAL A 205 -3.79 -6.59 8.44
CA VAL A 205 -3.78 -7.58 9.52
C VAL A 205 -2.60 -8.55 9.42
N ASP A 206 -2.06 -8.91 10.59
CA ASP A 206 -1.15 -10.02 10.74
C ASP A 206 -1.95 -11.24 11.22
N LYS A 207 -1.75 -12.39 10.58
CA LYS A 207 -2.45 -13.65 10.90
C LYS A 207 -1.86 -14.28 12.16
N THR A 208 -2.10 -13.63 13.31
CA THR A 208 -1.71 -14.11 14.64
C THR A 208 -2.70 -15.13 15.19
N ALA A 209 -2.35 -15.76 16.33
CA ALA A 209 -3.29 -16.67 17.03
C ALA A 209 -4.57 -15.95 17.48
N GLU A 210 -4.47 -14.68 17.86
CA GLU A 210 -5.61 -13.84 18.23
C GLU A 210 -6.51 -13.55 17.02
N TYR A 211 -5.92 -13.26 15.83
CA TYR A 211 -6.66 -13.16 14.58
C TYR A 211 -7.39 -14.47 14.26
N ASP A 212 -6.71 -15.61 14.33
CA ASP A 212 -7.28 -16.93 14.03
C ASP A 212 -8.46 -17.26 14.95
N ALA A 213 -8.43 -16.81 16.21
CA ALA A 213 -9.53 -16.97 17.14
C ALA A 213 -10.77 -16.17 16.71
N VAL A 214 -10.60 -14.92 16.24
CA VAL A 214 -11.71 -14.10 15.71
C VAL A 214 -12.22 -14.69 14.40
N TYR A 215 -11.34 -15.04 13.48
CA TYR A 215 -11.67 -15.68 12.21
C TYR A 215 -12.49 -16.96 12.42
N SER A 216 -12.06 -17.81 13.37
CA SER A 216 -12.78 -19.04 13.71
C SER A 216 -14.16 -18.78 14.30
N CYS A 217 -14.36 -17.67 15.02
CA CYS A 217 -15.68 -17.25 15.50
C CYS A 217 -16.55 -16.76 14.35
N LEU A 218 -16.00 -15.88 13.49
CA LEU A 218 -16.72 -15.31 12.37
C LEU A 218 -17.15 -16.37 11.35
N LYS A 219 -16.27 -17.32 11.06
CA LYS A 219 -16.52 -18.41 10.12
C LYS A 219 -17.62 -19.39 10.52
N ARG A 220 -18.03 -19.39 11.79
CA ARG A 220 -19.20 -20.17 12.26
C ARG A 220 -20.52 -19.50 11.88
N GLU A 221 -20.50 -18.19 11.80
CA GLU A 221 -21.67 -17.38 11.47
C GLU A 221 -21.74 -17.13 9.94
N ILE A 222 -20.58 -16.96 9.28
CA ILE A 222 -20.46 -16.77 7.84
C ILE A 222 -19.86 -18.04 7.21
N LYS A 223 -20.55 -18.64 6.25
CA LYS A 223 -20.06 -19.86 5.58
C LYS A 223 -18.95 -19.60 4.58
N ASP A 224 -18.91 -18.40 4.02
CA ASP A 224 -17.92 -17.98 3.03
C ASP A 224 -16.63 -17.58 3.74
N SER A 225 -15.52 -18.21 3.32
CA SER A 225 -14.20 -17.98 3.91
C SER A 225 -13.55 -16.70 3.42
N GLU A 226 -13.75 -16.38 2.15
CA GLU A 226 -13.19 -15.21 1.49
C GLU A 226 -13.85 -13.95 2.05
N GLN A 227 -15.18 -13.95 2.14
CA GLN A 227 -15.95 -12.87 2.77
C GLN A 227 -15.53 -12.64 4.23
N ALA A 228 -15.28 -13.72 5.00
CA ALA A 228 -14.84 -13.59 6.38
C ALA A 228 -13.43 -12.97 6.49
N GLU A 229 -12.50 -13.30 5.57
CA GLU A 229 -11.17 -12.70 5.52
C GLU A 229 -11.23 -11.22 5.12
N GLU A 230 -12.04 -10.86 4.12
CA GLU A 230 -12.26 -9.47 3.70
C GLU A 230 -12.82 -8.61 4.83
N MET A 231 -13.82 -9.11 5.56
CA MET A 231 -14.39 -8.41 6.73
C MET A 231 -13.34 -8.19 7.82
N LEU A 232 -12.48 -9.16 8.09
CA LEU A 232 -11.43 -9.01 9.10
C LEU A 232 -10.31 -8.07 8.66
N GLU A 233 -10.01 -8.03 7.37
CA GLU A 233 -9.05 -7.07 6.82
C GLU A 233 -9.58 -5.63 7.00
N GLU A 234 -10.86 -5.37 6.68
CA GLU A 234 -11.49 -4.08 6.90
C GLU A 234 -11.57 -3.70 8.38
N ILE A 235 -11.99 -4.62 9.25
CA ILE A 235 -12.01 -4.40 10.71
C ILE A 235 -10.58 -4.10 11.20
N GLY A 236 -9.60 -4.83 10.73
CA GLY A 236 -8.20 -4.62 11.07
C GLY A 236 -7.71 -3.22 10.68
N GLU A 237 -8.03 -2.77 9.46
CA GLU A 237 -7.76 -1.40 9.02
C GLU A 237 -8.38 -0.39 9.99
N ARG A 238 -9.67 -0.53 10.33
CA ARG A 238 -10.37 0.39 11.25
C ARG A 238 -9.80 0.39 12.68
N ILE A 239 -9.33 -0.76 13.16
CA ILE A 239 -8.63 -0.83 14.46
C ILE A 239 -7.34 -0.03 14.42
N VAL A 240 -6.59 -0.11 13.31
CA VAL A 240 -5.30 0.56 13.14
C VAL A 240 -5.45 2.07 12.98
N VAL A 241 -6.36 2.47 12.09
CA VAL A 241 -6.55 3.85 11.64
C VAL A 241 -7.40 4.66 12.63
N ASP A 242 -8.50 4.08 13.10
CA ASP A 242 -9.56 4.78 13.84
C ASP A 242 -9.68 4.31 15.30
N ASP A 243 -8.78 3.44 15.76
CA ASP A 243 -8.82 2.88 17.13
C ASP A 243 -10.17 2.22 17.50
N TRP A 244 -10.82 1.55 16.54
CA TRP A 244 -12.13 0.96 16.78
C TRP A 244 -12.18 0.10 18.04
N SER A 245 -13.25 0.31 18.80
CA SER A 245 -13.60 -0.45 20.01
C SER A 245 -14.49 -1.64 19.68
N ILE A 246 -14.61 -2.60 20.63
CA ILE A 246 -15.49 -3.77 20.48
C ILE A 246 -16.93 -3.38 20.10
N PRO A 247 -17.58 -2.39 20.74
CA PRO A 247 -18.93 -1.99 20.34
C PRO A 247 -19.03 -1.53 18.88
N GLN A 248 -18.04 -0.77 18.37
CA GLN A 248 -18.01 -0.33 16.97
C GLN A 248 -17.87 -1.50 16.01
N ILE A 249 -16.98 -2.45 16.32
CA ILE A 249 -16.81 -3.66 15.52
C ILE A 249 -18.09 -4.51 15.53
N MET A 250 -18.69 -4.72 16.69
CA MET A 250 -19.92 -5.49 16.79
C MET A 250 -21.07 -4.85 16.01
N ASN A 251 -21.20 -3.51 16.04
CA ASN A 251 -22.19 -2.80 15.23
C ASN A 251 -21.91 -2.99 13.74
N CYS A 252 -20.66 -2.86 13.30
CA CYS A 252 -20.26 -3.09 11.93
C CYS A 252 -20.61 -4.51 11.45
N LEU A 253 -20.33 -5.53 12.26
CA LEU A 253 -20.72 -6.91 11.97
C LEU A 253 -22.24 -7.06 11.83
N TYR A 254 -23.05 -6.40 12.67
CA TYR A 254 -24.51 -6.38 12.51
C TYR A 254 -24.95 -5.65 11.22
N ASP A 255 -24.31 -4.56 10.85
CA ASP A 255 -24.61 -3.83 9.62
C ASP A 255 -24.28 -4.67 8.36
N TRP A 256 -23.37 -5.62 8.48
CA TRP A 256 -23.04 -6.61 7.47
C TRP A 256 -23.89 -7.89 7.52
N ASP A 257 -25.01 -7.86 8.24
CA ASP A 257 -25.91 -9.00 8.44
C ASP A 257 -25.27 -10.22 9.11
N VAL A 258 -24.19 -10.04 9.89
CA VAL A 258 -23.60 -11.11 10.68
C VAL A 258 -24.44 -11.31 11.93
N GLY A 259 -25.33 -12.31 11.90
CA GLY A 259 -26.18 -12.69 13.02
C GLY A 259 -25.44 -13.60 14.00
N PHE A 260 -25.66 -13.37 15.30
CA PHE A 260 -25.19 -14.28 16.35
C PHE A 260 -26.39 -14.99 16.98
N ASP A 261 -26.54 -16.27 16.72
CA ASP A 261 -27.73 -17.09 17.09
C ASP A 261 -28.00 -17.14 18.57
N ASN A 262 -27.01 -16.91 19.43
CA ASN A 262 -27.15 -17.05 20.87
C ASN A 262 -26.14 -16.20 21.67
N PRO A 263 -26.42 -15.92 22.96
CA PRO A 263 -25.53 -15.13 23.82
C PRO A 263 -24.13 -15.72 24.01
N GLN A 264 -23.92 -17.00 23.79
CA GLN A 264 -22.61 -17.64 23.92
C GLN A 264 -21.73 -17.31 22.72
N SER A 265 -22.29 -17.25 21.50
CA SER A 265 -21.59 -16.79 20.28
C SER A 265 -21.13 -15.34 20.46
N VAL A 266 -22.02 -14.45 20.93
CA VAL A 266 -21.67 -13.05 21.24
C VAL A 266 -20.51 -12.96 22.24
N ARG A 267 -20.60 -13.68 23.36
CA ARG A 267 -19.54 -13.68 24.40
C ARG A 267 -18.21 -14.17 23.85
N ARG A 268 -18.21 -15.21 23.02
CA ARG A 268 -17.01 -15.78 22.41
C ARG A 268 -16.39 -14.78 21.46
N MET A 269 -17.19 -14.20 20.56
CA MET A 269 -16.73 -13.16 19.63
C MET A 269 -16.14 -11.98 20.39
N THR A 270 -16.85 -11.43 21.37
CA THR A 270 -16.39 -10.29 22.18
C THR A 270 -15.07 -10.58 22.89
N LYS A 271 -14.90 -11.81 23.42
CA LYS A 271 -13.65 -12.22 24.06
C LYS A 271 -12.50 -12.27 23.05
N SER A 272 -12.68 -12.95 21.92
CA SER A 272 -11.67 -13.06 20.87
C SER A 272 -11.30 -11.67 20.29
N LEU A 273 -12.30 -10.82 20.06
CA LEU A 273 -12.08 -9.42 19.64
C LEU A 273 -11.25 -8.64 20.68
N SER A 274 -11.53 -8.83 21.98
CA SER A 274 -10.77 -8.15 23.04
C SER A 274 -9.29 -8.51 22.99
N GLU A 275 -8.97 -9.78 22.83
CA GLU A 275 -7.60 -10.29 22.74
C GLU A 275 -6.91 -9.80 21.46
N TRP A 276 -7.60 -9.85 20.32
CA TRP A 276 -7.07 -9.39 19.03
C TRP A 276 -6.82 -7.88 19.01
N ILE A 277 -7.83 -7.06 19.38
CA ILE A 277 -7.72 -5.60 19.48
C ILE A 277 -6.51 -5.19 20.35
N TYR A 278 -6.23 -5.95 21.40
CA TYR A 278 -5.12 -5.68 22.30
C TYR A 278 -3.76 -6.02 21.69
N SER A 279 -3.70 -6.98 20.75
CA SER A 279 -2.50 -7.40 20.06
C SER A 279 -2.21 -6.62 18.78
N VAL A 280 -3.21 -5.92 18.20
CA VAL A 280 -3.04 -5.14 16.97
C VAL A 280 -2.22 -3.88 17.23
N ARG A 281 -1.18 -3.66 16.40
CA ARG A 281 -0.38 -2.43 16.37
C ARG A 281 -1.17 -1.29 15.74
N ARG A 282 -1.01 -0.06 16.23
CA ARG A 282 -1.86 1.08 15.87
C ARG A 282 -1.06 2.35 15.63
N TRP A 283 -1.66 3.24 14.86
CA TRP A 283 -1.11 4.58 14.62
C TRP A 283 -1.02 5.40 15.91
N SER A 284 -2.06 5.40 16.74
CA SER A 284 -2.09 6.12 18.02
C SER A 284 -1.03 5.66 19.03
N GLU A 285 -0.46 4.49 18.81
CA GLU A 285 0.60 3.92 19.66
C GLU A 285 1.98 3.92 19.00
N TYR A 286 2.12 4.64 17.89
CA TYR A 286 3.33 4.79 17.08
C TYR A 286 3.93 3.43 16.67
N GLY A 287 3.07 2.56 16.16
CA GLY A 287 3.42 1.24 15.66
C GLY A 287 3.47 0.13 16.71
N TYR A 288 3.32 0.44 17.99
CA TYR A 288 3.21 -0.58 19.02
C TYR A 288 1.79 -1.12 19.17
N SER A 289 1.67 -2.36 19.67
CA SER A 289 0.42 -2.87 20.23
C SER A 289 0.32 -2.52 21.71
N ARG A 290 -0.90 -2.54 22.25
CA ARG A 290 -1.11 -2.37 23.70
C ARG A 290 -0.52 -3.51 24.51
N LYS A 291 -0.44 -4.72 23.91
CA LYS A 291 0.18 -5.90 24.51
C LYS A 291 1.69 -5.71 24.70
N GLU A 292 2.38 -5.19 23.70
CA GLU A 292 3.83 -4.94 23.76
C GLU A 292 4.21 -3.89 24.80
N LYS A 293 3.38 -2.84 24.98
CA LYS A 293 3.65 -1.78 25.97
C LYS A 293 3.50 -2.18 27.43
N GLN A 294 2.81 -3.28 27.71
CA GLN A 294 2.63 -3.79 29.08
C GLN A 294 3.69 -4.81 29.50
N LEU A 295 4.47 -5.31 28.53
CA LEU A 295 5.62 -6.15 28.86
C LEU A 295 6.70 -5.24 29.44
N PRO A 296 7.30 -5.55 30.63
CA PRO A 296 8.45 -4.82 31.10
C PRO A 296 9.55 -4.91 30.03
N ASN A 297 10.16 -3.77 29.70
CA ASN A 297 11.33 -3.74 28.82
C ASN A 297 12.40 -4.66 29.45
N ASP A 298 12.53 -5.85 28.93
CA ASP A 298 13.73 -6.69 29.19
C ASP A 298 14.87 -5.98 28.47
N GLN A 299 15.63 -5.21 29.27
CA GLN A 299 16.90 -4.58 28.89
C GLN A 299 18.00 -5.61 28.77
#